data_5fe7e1f633cbb4675dbb81e6d649ba0d
#
_entry.id   5fe7e1f633cbb4675dbb81e6d649ba0d
#
_cell.length_a   1.000
_cell.length_b   1.000
_cell.length_c   1.000
_cell.angle_alpha   90.00
_cell.angle_beta   90.00
_cell.angle_gamma   90.00
#
_symmetry.space_group_name_H-M   'P 1'
#
loop_
_entity.id
_entity.type
_entity.pdbx_description
1 polymer ?
#
loop_
_entity_poly.entity_id
_entity_poly.type
_entity_poly.pdbx_seq_one_letter_code
_entity_poly.pdbx_strand_id
1 'polypeptide(L)'
;PATEEEASNTVKVMGGEDWQIWIDQLTKAGLLAEGCITVAYSYIGPEATQALYRNGTIGKAKEHLEATALSLNEQMSAFNGRAFVSVNKGLVTKSSAVIPVIPLYLASLFKVMKEMGYHEGCIEQINRLFDSRLYIAEKNDKGQTAIPVDSENRIRIDDWELSEEVQKRVDELMPKVTTENARETATISDQL
;
A
#
# COMPACT_ATOMS: atom_id res chain seq x y z
N PRO A 1 8.14 -23.47 -5.31
CA PRO A 1 8.77 -22.17 -5.50
C PRO A 1 8.59 -21.71 -6.95
N ALA A 2 8.39 -20.40 -7.16
CA ALA A 2 8.30 -19.83 -8.49
C ALA A 2 9.67 -19.90 -9.20
N THR A 3 9.64 -19.99 -10.52
CA THR A 3 10.85 -19.90 -11.36
C THR A 3 11.35 -18.45 -11.44
N GLU A 4 12.58 -18.27 -11.88
CA GLU A 4 13.14 -16.93 -12.13
C GLU A 4 12.33 -16.17 -13.21
N GLU A 5 11.84 -16.86 -14.22
CA GLU A 5 11.00 -16.28 -15.27
C GLU A 5 9.66 -15.77 -14.72
N GLU A 6 8.98 -16.56 -13.89
CA GLU A 6 7.73 -16.15 -13.23
C GLU A 6 7.94 -14.95 -12.30
N ALA A 7 9.06 -14.93 -11.57
CA ALA A 7 9.42 -13.81 -10.73
C ALA A 7 9.69 -12.55 -11.56
N SER A 8 10.46 -12.67 -12.66
CA SER A 8 10.75 -11.58 -13.58
C SER A 8 9.47 -11.03 -14.23
N ASN A 9 8.58 -11.90 -14.68
CA ASN A 9 7.29 -11.50 -15.26
C ASN A 9 6.42 -10.77 -14.24
N THR A 10 6.42 -11.20 -12.97
CA THR A 10 5.68 -10.50 -11.91
C THR A 10 6.26 -9.11 -11.65
N VAL A 11 7.58 -8.97 -11.60
CA VAL A 11 8.24 -7.67 -11.48
C VAL A 11 7.91 -6.77 -12.65
N LYS A 12 7.88 -7.30 -13.86
CA LYS A 12 7.57 -6.54 -15.07
C LYS A 12 6.14 -5.98 -15.07
N VAL A 13 5.19 -6.73 -14.52
CA VAL A 13 3.77 -6.32 -14.48
C VAL A 13 3.43 -5.46 -13.27
N MET A 14 4.03 -5.74 -12.11
CA MET A 14 3.65 -5.14 -10.82
C MET A 14 4.76 -4.29 -10.17
N GLY A 15 5.93 -4.24 -10.77
CA GLY A 15 7.05 -3.40 -10.30
C GLY A 15 6.92 -1.95 -10.77
N GLY A 16 8.04 -1.23 -10.76
CA GLY A 16 8.08 0.20 -11.06
C GLY A 16 8.39 0.56 -12.51
N GLU A 17 8.50 -0.42 -13.44
CA GLU A 17 8.94 -0.16 -14.83
C GLU A 17 8.00 0.83 -15.54
N ASP A 18 6.70 0.58 -15.50
CA ASP A 18 5.72 1.48 -16.12
C ASP A 18 5.75 2.88 -15.49
N TRP A 19 5.93 2.96 -14.17
CA TRP A 19 6.03 4.23 -13.47
C TRP A 19 7.25 5.03 -13.92
N GLN A 20 8.40 4.37 -14.05
CA GLN A 20 9.62 4.99 -14.59
C GLN A 20 9.37 5.50 -16.02
N ILE A 21 8.80 4.67 -16.90
CA ILE A 21 8.49 5.03 -18.29
C ILE A 21 7.58 6.26 -18.34
N TRP A 22 6.52 6.31 -17.53
CA TRP A 22 5.62 7.46 -17.47
C TRP A 22 6.37 8.75 -17.08
N ILE A 23 7.16 8.70 -16.01
CA ILE A 23 7.89 9.89 -15.55
C ILE A 23 8.92 10.32 -16.58
N ASP A 24 9.62 9.39 -17.23
CA ASP A 24 10.58 9.71 -18.29
C ASP A 24 9.92 10.43 -19.48
N GLN A 25 8.77 9.92 -19.94
CA GLN A 25 8.07 10.52 -21.05
C GLN A 25 7.48 11.90 -20.70
N LEU A 26 6.91 12.05 -19.52
CA LEU A 26 6.35 13.33 -19.05
C LEU A 26 7.46 14.36 -18.83
N THR A 27 8.60 13.95 -18.28
CA THR A 27 9.79 14.83 -18.15
C THR A 27 10.30 15.29 -19.51
N LYS A 28 10.46 14.35 -20.46
CA LYS A 28 10.91 14.65 -21.82
C LYS A 28 9.95 15.59 -22.56
N ALA A 29 8.67 15.48 -22.29
CA ALA A 29 7.65 16.35 -22.87
C ALA A 29 7.52 17.72 -22.16
N GLY A 30 8.22 17.96 -21.05
CA GLY A 30 8.12 19.19 -20.26
C GLY A 30 6.77 19.37 -19.58
N LEU A 31 6.09 18.28 -19.22
CA LEU A 31 4.71 18.30 -18.68
C LEU A 31 4.66 18.18 -17.15
N LEU A 32 5.80 17.96 -16.48
CA LEU A 32 5.85 17.91 -15.02
C LEU A 32 6.08 19.32 -14.45
N ALA A 33 5.21 19.71 -13.51
CA ALA A 33 5.36 20.98 -12.80
C ALA A 33 6.51 20.90 -11.80
N GLU A 34 7.11 22.06 -11.50
CA GLU A 34 8.07 22.16 -10.40
C GLU A 34 7.40 21.76 -9.07
N GLY A 35 8.11 20.96 -8.28
CA GLY A 35 7.62 20.47 -6.99
C GLY A 35 6.50 19.42 -7.08
N CYS A 36 6.24 18.87 -8.27
CA CYS A 36 5.21 17.84 -8.41
C CYS A 36 5.53 16.60 -7.58
N ILE A 37 4.48 15.92 -7.14
CA ILE A 37 4.57 14.67 -6.37
C ILE A 37 3.87 13.56 -7.15
N THR A 38 4.55 12.42 -7.29
CA THR A 38 3.97 11.21 -7.84
C THR A 38 3.93 10.11 -6.78
N VAL A 39 2.85 9.32 -6.75
CA VAL A 39 2.63 8.29 -5.72
C VAL A 39 2.20 7.00 -6.39
N ALA A 40 2.89 5.91 -6.07
CA ALA A 40 2.44 4.55 -6.39
C ALA A 40 1.82 3.90 -5.15
N TYR A 41 0.69 3.21 -5.34
CA TYR A 41 0.02 2.50 -4.25
C TYR A 41 0.59 1.10 -4.08
N SER A 42 0.75 0.68 -2.83
CA SER A 42 1.23 -0.66 -2.46
C SER A 42 0.45 -1.21 -1.27
N TYR A 43 0.65 -2.47 -0.99
CA TYR A 43 0.16 -3.18 0.20
C TYR A 43 1.24 -4.13 0.70
N ILE A 44 1.49 -4.14 2.01
CA ILE A 44 2.46 -5.05 2.65
C ILE A 44 1.71 -6.09 3.49
N GLY A 45 0.78 -5.66 4.30
CA GLY A 45 0.05 -6.49 5.24
C GLY A 45 0.86 -6.90 6.48
N PRO A 46 0.22 -7.58 7.45
CA PRO A 46 0.84 -8.09 8.66
C PRO A 46 1.69 -9.34 8.38
N GLU A 47 2.43 -9.79 9.38
CA GLU A 47 3.31 -10.96 9.30
C GLU A 47 2.60 -12.21 8.75
N ALA A 48 1.35 -12.43 9.14
CA ALA A 48 0.53 -13.55 8.66
C ALA A 48 0.35 -13.60 7.13
N THR A 49 0.48 -12.47 6.44
CA THR A 49 0.33 -12.35 4.98
C THR A 49 1.66 -12.17 4.24
N GLN A 50 2.77 -11.99 4.94
CA GLN A 50 4.09 -11.71 4.34
C GLN A 50 4.62 -12.84 3.47
N ALA A 51 4.26 -14.11 3.74
CA ALA A 51 4.62 -15.22 2.87
C ALA A 51 4.19 -15.00 1.41
N LEU A 52 3.10 -14.26 1.18
CA LEU A 52 2.57 -13.90 -0.13
C LEU A 52 3.05 -12.52 -0.60
N TYR A 53 2.94 -11.50 0.25
CA TYR A 53 3.14 -10.11 -0.15
C TYR A 53 4.58 -9.59 -0.01
N ARG A 54 5.48 -10.30 0.72
CA ARG A 54 6.90 -9.90 0.86
C ARG A 54 7.87 -11.00 0.44
N ASN A 55 7.58 -12.26 0.74
CA ASN A 55 8.55 -13.35 0.55
C ASN A 55 8.33 -14.12 -0.78
N GLY A 56 7.33 -13.72 -1.58
CA GLY A 56 7.01 -14.31 -2.88
C GLY A 56 7.41 -13.42 -4.06
N THR A 57 6.91 -13.76 -5.26
CA THR A 57 7.15 -12.98 -6.49
C THR A 57 6.55 -11.57 -6.41
N ILE A 58 5.41 -11.42 -5.74
CA ILE A 58 4.78 -10.11 -5.47
C ILE A 58 5.70 -9.25 -4.59
N GLY A 59 6.38 -9.84 -3.59
CA GLY A 59 7.35 -9.14 -2.77
C GLY A 59 8.51 -8.55 -3.59
N LYS A 60 9.08 -9.33 -4.51
CA LYS A 60 10.12 -8.85 -5.44
C LYS A 60 9.64 -7.68 -6.31
N ALA A 61 8.39 -7.74 -6.78
CA ALA A 61 7.82 -6.63 -7.53
C ALA A 61 7.67 -5.36 -6.68
N LYS A 62 7.31 -5.50 -5.39
CA LYS A 62 7.23 -4.38 -4.45
C LYS A 62 8.59 -3.78 -4.13
N GLU A 63 9.60 -4.61 -3.93
CA GLU A 63 11.00 -4.16 -3.78
C GLU A 63 11.46 -3.35 -4.99
N HIS A 64 11.13 -3.82 -6.20
CA HIS A 64 11.42 -3.08 -7.43
C HIS A 64 10.66 -1.75 -7.50
N LEU A 65 9.38 -1.73 -7.09
CA LEU A 65 8.59 -0.50 -7.03
C LEU A 65 9.19 0.51 -6.03
N GLU A 66 9.61 0.05 -4.86
CA GLU A 66 10.25 0.86 -3.82
C GLU A 66 11.60 1.42 -4.30
N ALA A 67 12.42 0.60 -4.95
CA ALA A 67 13.67 1.04 -5.56
C ALA A 67 13.44 2.07 -6.69
N THR A 68 12.38 1.89 -7.49
CA THR A 68 11.99 2.85 -8.52
C THR A 68 11.62 4.21 -7.92
N ALA A 69 10.90 4.23 -6.79
CA ALA A 69 10.59 5.49 -6.10
C ALA A 69 11.86 6.27 -5.70
N LEU A 70 12.89 5.58 -5.22
CA LEU A 70 14.17 6.20 -4.87
C LEU A 70 14.88 6.77 -6.11
N SER A 71 14.94 6.00 -7.20
CA SER A 71 15.51 6.46 -8.48
C SER A 71 14.77 7.68 -9.04
N LEU A 72 13.43 7.66 -8.97
CA LEU A 72 12.61 8.79 -9.42
C LEU A 72 12.80 10.03 -8.54
N ASN A 73 13.04 9.90 -7.24
CA ASN A 73 13.38 11.02 -6.37
C ASN A 73 14.68 11.70 -6.80
N GLU A 74 15.70 10.92 -7.16
CA GLU A 74 16.96 11.45 -7.68
C GLU A 74 16.74 12.21 -9.01
N GLN A 75 16.04 11.57 -9.95
CA GLN A 75 15.73 12.12 -11.26
C GLN A 75 14.90 13.42 -11.16
N MET A 76 13.85 13.42 -10.35
CA MET A 76 12.93 14.54 -10.21
C MET A 76 13.48 15.68 -9.35
N SER A 77 14.59 15.47 -8.64
CA SER A 77 15.23 16.49 -7.80
C SER A 77 15.60 17.76 -8.57
N ALA A 78 15.88 17.64 -9.87
CA ALA A 78 16.24 18.75 -10.76
C ALA A 78 15.15 19.84 -10.85
N PHE A 79 13.88 19.48 -10.59
CA PHE A 79 12.74 20.40 -10.56
C PHE A 79 11.94 20.28 -9.23
N ASN A 80 12.62 19.93 -8.14
CA ASN A 80 12.06 19.80 -6.81
C ASN A 80 10.89 18.77 -6.70
N GLY A 81 10.76 17.90 -7.71
CA GLY A 81 9.76 16.83 -7.72
C GLY A 81 10.12 15.68 -6.78
N ARG A 82 9.13 14.90 -6.37
CA ARG A 82 9.29 13.76 -5.46
C ARG A 82 8.41 12.59 -5.83
N ALA A 83 8.88 11.38 -5.54
CA ALA A 83 8.19 10.13 -5.76
C ALA A 83 8.07 9.33 -4.46
N PHE A 84 6.92 8.75 -4.19
CA PHE A 84 6.67 7.96 -2.98
C PHE A 84 5.89 6.68 -3.29
N VAL A 85 6.14 5.64 -2.52
CA VAL A 85 5.24 4.51 -2.41
C VAL A 85 4.32 4.77 -1.20
N SER A 86 3.02 4.74 -1.41
CA SER A 86 2.01 4.75 -0.34
C SER A 86 1.60 3.32 -0.03
N VAL A 87 1.90 2.85 1.17
CA VAL A 87 1.44 1.56 1.67
C VAL A 87 0.07 1.76 2.30
N ASN A 88 -0.93 1.20 1.65
CA ASN A 88 -2.33 1.38 2.01
C ASN A 88 -2.87 0.20 2.82
N LYS A 89 -3.98 0.39 3.52
CA LYS A 89 -4.73 -0.66 4.21
C LYS A 89 -5.28 -1.68 3.21
N GLY A 90 -5.35 -2.93 3.61
CA GLY A 90 -5.93 -4.02 2.81
C GLY A 90 -7.36 -3.74 2.38
N LEU A 91 -7.65 -4.03 1.11
CA LEU A 91 -8.96 -3.91 0.49
C LEU A 91 -9.34 -5.22 -0.21
N VAL A 92 -10.63 -5.54 -0.23
CA VAL A 92 -11.14 -6.65 -1.05
C VAL A 92 -11.24 -6.19 -2.49
N THR A 93 -10.53 -6.87 -3.36
CA THR A 93 -10.56 -6.68 -4.81
C THR A 93 -10.78 -8.01 -5.50
N LYS A 94 -11.06 -8.00 -6.80
CA LYS A 94 -11.16 -9.25 -7.58
C LYS A 94 -9.88 -10.09 -7.46
N SER A 95 -8.72 -9.44 -7.41
CA SER A 95 -7.43 -10.12 -7.26
C SER A 95 -7.23 -10.68 -5.85
N SER A 96 -7.50 -9.90 -4.80
CA SER A 96 -7.30 -10.34 -3.42
C SER A 96 -8.29 -11.43 -2.98
N ALA A 97 -9.49 -11.45 -3.57
CA ALA A 97 -10.54 -12.42 -3.23
C ALA A 97 -10.18 -13.88 -3.56
N VAL A 98 -9.24 -14.10 -4.49
CA VAL A 98 -8.81 -15.45 -4.90
C VAL A 98 -7.49 -15.90 -4.27
N ILE A 99 -6.82 -15.02 -3.53
CA ILE A 99 -5.56 -15.35 -2.86
C ILE A 99 -5.88 -16.12 -1.57
N PRO A 100 -5.31 -17.31 -1.35
CA PRO A 100 -5.56 -18.08 -0.13
C PRO A 100 -5.31 -17.26 1.14
N VAL A 101 -6.12 -17.48 2.17
CA VAL A 101 -6.03 -16.78 3.47
C VAL A 101 -6.48 -15.32 3.44
N ILE A 102 -6.23 -14.57 2.37
CA ILE A 102 -6.51 -13.13 2.31
C ILE A 102 -7.99 -12.78 2.53
N PRO A 103 -8.98 -13.46 1.91
CA PRO A 103 -10.39 -13.17 2.19
C PRO A 103 -10.76 -13.34 3.66
N LEU A 104 -10.23 -14.38 4.32
CA LEU A 104 -10.48 -14.62 5.74
C LEU A 104 -9.83 -13.53 6.61
N TYR A 105 -8.59 -13.18 6.31
CA TYR A 105 -7.89 -12.10 7.00
C TYR A 105 -8.65 -10.77 6.86
N LEU A 106 -9.00 -10.37 5.63
CA LEU A 106 -9.71 -9.11 5.39
C LEU A 106 -11.09 -9.08 6.03
N ALA A 107 -11.84 -10.19 5.99
CA ALA A 107 -13.13 -10.28 6.65
C ALA A 107 -13.02 -10.10 8.17
N SER A 108 -12.01 -10.70 8.79
CA SER A 108 -11.71 -10.54 10.22
C SER A 108 -11.24 -9.13 10.54
N LEU A 109 -10.33 -8.58 9.74
CA LEU A 109 -9.81 -7.23 9.86
C LEU A 109 -10.94 -6.19 9.81
N PHE A 110 -11.83 -6.28 8.81
CA PHE A 110 -12.91 -5.32 8.65
C PHE A 110 -13.89 -5.34 9.82
N LYS A 111 -14.21 -6.53 10.33
CA LYS A 111 -15.04 -6.65 11.53
C LYS A 111 -14.39 -5.92 12.71
N VAL A 112 -13.14 -6.23 12.99
CA VAL A 112 -12.38 -5.60 14.09
C VAL A 112 -12.29 -4.08 13.91
N MET A 113 -11.89 -3.62 12.73
CA MET A 113 -11.73 -2.19 12.46
C MET A 113 -13.06 -1.43 12.52
N LYS A 114 -14.18 -2.04 12.09
CA LYS A 114 -15.52 -1.44 12.23
C LYS A 114 -15.92 -1.31 13.70
N GLU A 115 -15.70 -2.33 14.49
CA GLU A 115 -15.98 -2.30 15.93
C GLU A 115 -15.14 -1.27 16.69
N MET A 116 -13.92 -0.99 16.20
CA MET A 116 -13.01 0.00 16.78
C MET A 116 -13.17 1.41 16.19
N GLY A 117 -13.97 1.58 15.14
CA GLY A 117 -14.12 2.86 14.45
C GLY A 117 -12.94 3.27 13.56
N TYR A 118 -12.10 2.33 13.15
CA TYR A 118 -10.93 2.54 12.26
C TYR A 118 -11.13 2.05 10.83
N HIS A 119 -12.33 1.55 10.51
CA HIS A 119 -12.57 1.05 9.16
C HIS A 119 -12.63 2.19 8.15
N GLU A 120 -11.88 2.03 7.08
CA GLU A 120 -11.84 2.93 5.92
C GLU A 120 -12.03 2.12 4.64
N GLY A 121 -12.87 2.60 3.74
CA GLY A 121 -12.92 2.16 2.35
C GLY A 121 -11.84 2.84 1.50
N CYS A 122 -11.92 2.67 0.19
CA CYS A 122 -10.93 3.24 -0.73
C CYS A 122 -10.90 4.77 -0.69
N ILE A 123 -12.07 5.40 -0.72
CA ILE A 123 -12.19 6.87 -0.77
C ILE A 123 -11.70 7.50 0.53
N GLU A 124 -12.08 6.94 1.68
CA GLU A 124 -11.66 7.42 2.99
C GLU A 124 -10.14 7.34 3.16
N GLN A 125 -9.52 6.23 2.72
CA GLN A 125 -8.06 6.10 2.73
C GLN A 125 -7.36 7.13 1.85
N ILE A 126 -7.88 7.36 0.64
CA ILE A 126 -7.30 8.34 -0.27
C ILE A 126 -7.45 9.75 0.30
N ASN A 127 -8.62 10.12 0.85
CA ASN A 127 -8.79 11.38 1.53
C ASN A 127 -7.79 11.54 2.68
N ARG A 128 -7.63 10.52 3.52
CA ARG A 128 -6.65 10.57 4.62
C ARG A 128 -5.21 10.68 4.12
N LEU A 129 -4.85 10.01 3.02
CA LEU A 129 -3.54 10.18 2.38
C LEU A 129 -3.29 11.63 1.98
N PHE A 130 -4.27 12.26 1.34
CA PHE A 130 -4.12 13.67 0.92
C PHE A 130 -4.08 14.60 2.13
N ASP A 131 -5.04 14.52 3.05
CA ASP A 131 -5.22 15.47 4.14
C ASP A 131 -4.13 15.35 5.22
N SER A 132 -3.68 14.14 5.51
CA SER A 132 -2.78 13.88 6.64
C SER A 132 -1.33 13.57 6.25
N ARG A 133 -1.02 13.45 4.97
CA ARG A 133 0.34 13.13 4.47
C ARG A 133 0.81 14.07 3.36
N LEU A 134 0.01 14.26 2.30
CA LEU A 134 0.46 14.99 1.11
C LEU A 134 0.25 16.50 1.18
N TYR A 135 -0.85 16.98 1.79
CA TYR A 135 -1.21 18.41 1.88
C TYR A 135 -1.14 18.97 3.29
N ILE A 136 -0.18 18.52 4.08
CA ILE A 136 0.04 19.03 5.43
C ILE A 136 0.77 20.38 5.40
N ALA A 137 0.59 21.17 6.48
CA ALA A 137 1.16 22.51 6.59
C ALA A 137 2.67 22.52 6.87
N GLU A 138 3.18 21.46 7.50
CA GLU A 138 4.57 21.33 7.87
C GLU A 138 5.49 21.35 6.66
N LYS A 139 6.61 22.07 6.78
CA LYS A 139 7.61 22.19 5.73
C LYS A 139 8.95 21.63 6.18
N ASN A 140 9.66 21.00 5.26
CA ASN A 140 11.06 20.60 5.45
C ASN A 140 12.02 21.80 5.28
N ASP A 141 13.32 21.57 5.49
CA ASP A 141 14.36 22.60 5.38
C ASP A 141 14.46 23.24 3.98
N LYS A 142 13.90 22.60 2.96
CA LYS A 142 13.83 23.10 1.58
C LYS A 142 12.54 23.86 1.28
N GLY A 143 11.66 24.06 2.28
CA GLY A 143 10.36 24.73 2.11
C GLY A 143 9.29 23.88 1.41
N GLN A 144 9.57 22.61 1.17
CA GLN A 144 8.60 21.66 0.60
C GLN A 144 7.74 21.05 1.75
N THR A 145 6.57 20.52 1.41
CA THR A 145 5.75 19.77 2.39
C THR A 145 6.58 18.64 3.02
N ALA A 146 6.61 18.59 4.34
CA ALA A 146 7.35 17.57 5.11
C ALA A 146 6.54 16.27 5.17
N ILE A 147 6.44 15.56 4.02
CA ILE A 147 5.68 14.32 3.91
C ILE A 147 6.26 13.28 4.88
N PRO A 148 5.47 12.78 5.84
CA PRO A 148 5.94 11.77 6.78
C PRO A 148 6.11 10.42 6.09
N VAL A 149 7.30 9.85 6.23
CA VAL A 149 7.67 8.54 5.65
C VAL A 149 8.36 7.66 6.69
N ASP A 150 8.32 6.35 6.46
CA ASP A 150 9.10 5.39 7.25
C ASP A 150 10.58 5.37 6.84
N SER A 151 11.36 4.48 7.47
CA SER A 151 12.81 4.34 7.20
C SER A 151 13.14 3.93 5.76
N GLU A 152 12.18 3.40 5.01
CA GLU A 152 12.31 2.99 3.61
C GLU A 152 11.68 4.00 2.63
N ASN A 153 11.45 5.24 3.08
CA ASN A 153 10.86 6.33 2.30
C ASN A 153 9.43 6.03 1.78
N ARG A 154 8.64 5.26 2.53
CA ARG A 154 7.24 4.95 2.19
C ARG A 154 6.27 5.74 3.06
N ILE A 155 5.20 6.24 2.47
CA ILE A 155 4.07 6.80 3.21
C ILE A 155 3.26 5.65 3.79
N ARG A 156 2.93 5.71 5.09
CA ARG A 156 2.17 4.65 5.77
C ARG A 156 0.73 5.12 6.02
N ILE A 157 -0.20 4.53 5.27
CA ILE A 157 -1.65 4.67 5.44
C ILE A 157 -2.27 3.36 5.97
N ASP A 158 -1.49 2.31 6.06
CA ASP A 158 -1.79 1.05 6.73
C ASP A 158 -1.57 1.08 8.26
N ASP A 159 -1.21 2.23 8.81
CA ASP A 159 -0.90 2.45 10.23
C ASP A 159 -2.03 2.00 11.18
N TRP A 160 -3.29 2.21 10.80
CA TRP A 160 -4.44 1.75 11.58
C TRP A 160 -4.63 0.24 11.49
N GLU A 161 -4.50 -0.35 10.29
CA GLU A 161 -4.52 -1.81 10.11
C GLU A 161 -3.44 -2.48 10.94
N LEU A 162 -2.20 -1.97 10.88
CA LEU A 162 -1.03 -2.58 11.51
C LEU A 162 -0.81 -2.13 12.96
N SER A 163 -1.74 -1.40 13.56
CA SER A 163 -1.66 -1.09 14.98
C SER A 163 -1.71 -2.37 15.81
N GLU A 164 -0.95 -2.41 16.90
CA GLU A 164 -0.86 -3.58 17.80
C GLU A 164 -2.25 -4.01 18.30
N GLU A 165 -3.12 -3.06 18.62
CA GLU A 165 -4.45 -3.34 19.13
C GLU A 165 -5.34 -4.01 18.08
N VAL A 166 -5.31 -3.53 16.82
CA VAL A 166 -6.08 -4.11 15.71
C VAL A 166 -5.56 -5.51 15.40
N GLN A 167 -4.25 -5.67 15.24
CA GLN A 167 -3.68 -6.97 14.87
C GLN A 167 -3.92 -8.02 15.97
N LYS A 168 -3.77 -7.68 17.23
CA LYS A 168 -4.08 -8.59 18.33
C LYS A 168 -5.52 -9.10 18.28
N ARG A 169 -6.49 -8.23 18.03
CA ARG A 169 -7.91 -8.62 17.92
C ARG A 169 -8.17 -9.48 16.68
N VAL A 170 -7.50 -9.19 15.57
CA VAL A 170 -7.59 -10.01 14.34
C VAL A 170 -7.03 -11.40 14.60
N ASP A 171 -5.86 -11.51 15.23
CA ASP A 171 -5.22 -12.79 15.56
C ASP A 171 -6.08 -13.64 16.54
N GLU A 172 -6.81 -13.00 17.44
CA GLU A 172 -7.74 -13.66 18.34
C GLU A 172 -9.05 -14.12 17.65
N LEU A 173 -9.50 -13.37 16.64
CA LEU A 173 -10.74 -13.62 15.92
C LEU A 173 -10.58 -14.65 14.81
N MET A 174 -9.56 -14.48 13.96
CA MET A 174 -9.38 -15.24 12.73
C MET A 174 -9.41 -16.78 12.93
N PRO A 175 -8.78 -17.38 13.96
CA PRO A 175 -8.84 -18.81 14.22
C PRO A 175 -10.22 -19.32 14.65
N LYS A 176 -11.12 -18.44 15.10
CA LYS A 176 -12.49 -18.80 15.55
C LYS A 176 -13.51 -18.81 14.42
N VAL A 177 -13.14 -18.29 13.24
CA VAL A 177 -14.03 -18.25 12.07
C VAL A 177 -14.11 -19.63 11.45
N THR A 178 -15.34 -20.15 11.35
CA THR A 178 -15.66 -21.43 10.70
C THR A 178 -16.67 -21.20 9.59
N THR A 179 -16.91 -22.21 8.76
CA THR A 179 -17.94 -22.14 7.71
C THR A 179 -19.33 -21.84 8.28
N GLU A 180 -19.63 -22.36 9.46
CA GLU A 180 -20.93 -22.22 10.11
C GLU A 180 -21.16 -20.82 10.68
N ASN A 181 -20.11 -20.19 11.23
CA ASN A 181 -20.20 -18.91 11.92
C ASN A 181 -19.64 -17.70 11.13
N ALA A 182 -19.13 -17.91 9.92
CA ALA A 182 -18.45 -16.87 9.16
C ALA A 182 -19.29 -15.60 8.93
N ARG A 183 -20.61 -15.75 8.77
CA ARG A 183 -21.52 -14.61 8.57
C ARG A 183 -21.69 -13.74 9.82
N GLU A 184 -21.50 -14.31 10.99
CA GLU A 184 -21.66 -13.62 12.26
C GLU A 184 -20.33 -13.09 12.80
N THR A 185 -19.23 -13.81 12.52
CA THR A 185 -17.90 -13.55 13.07
C THR A 185 -16.98 -12.74 12.17
N ALA A 186 -17.31 -12.64 10.88
CA ALA A 186 -16.50 -11.88 9.91
C ALA A 186 -17.42 -11.13 8.94
N THR A 187 -16.94 -9.99 8.40
CA THR A 187 -17.74 -9.20 7.46
C THR A 187 -16.87 -8.50 6.43
N ILE A 188 -17.31 -8.55 5.17
CA ILE A 188 -16.72 -7.82 4.04
C ILE A 188 -17.80 -7.03 3.27
N SER A 189 -19.07 -7.11 3.71
CA SER A 189 -20.22 -6.63 2.92
C SER A 189 -20.26 -5.14 2.67
N ASP A 190 -19.58 -4.34 3.48
CA ASP A 190 -19.71 -2.89 3.46
C ASP A 190 -18.53 -2.19 2.76
N GLN A 191 -17.75 -2.94 1.99
CA GLN A 191 -16.67 -2.36 1.21
C GLN A 191 -17.13 -1.97 -0.21
N LEU A 192 -18.29 -2.46 -0.64
CA LEU A 192 -18.79 -2.25 -1.99
C LEU A 192 -19.72 -1.06 -2.08
#